data_e403b61fc46469f381d621fbbc1e614f
#
_entry.id   e403b61fc46469f381d621fbbc1e614f
#
_cell.length_a   1.000
_cell.length_b   1.000
_cell.length_c   1.000
_cell.angle_alpha   90.00
_cell.angle_beta   90.00
_cell.angle_gamma   90.00
#
_symmetry.space_group_name_H-M   'P 1'
#
loop_
_entity.id
_entity.type
_entity.pdbx_description
1 polymer ?
#
loop_
_entity_poly.entity_id
_entity_poly.type
_entity_poly.pdbx_seq_one_letter_code
_entity_poly.pdbx_strand_id
1 'polypeptide(L)'
;MQLMLEKSAAGGGLREQKKRATRAALAEAAVHLAAEHGAEKVTVEAISAAAGVSVRTFFNYFDSRDDAFVVIDEDAGARMRRAVLDAPAELSPLEVLREAMAAELAEVEQQHELWRLHAEVLHASPHLLARGLGAHMAAEADLAAAIAERLRGADRAGGADGPGGADGAGPRAGLYPRLLAAVAGAAVRTSVDHWSAHQEEADFLDVFREVFTLLAAGLPAPSA
;
A
#
# COMPACT_ATOMS: atom_id res chain seq x y z
N MET A 1 -37.14 -5.51 -14.45
CA MET A 1 -36.10 -4.47 -14.49
C MET A 1 -35.05 -4.69 -13.41
N GLN A 2 -35.42 -5.16 -12.22
CA GLN A 2 -34.51 -5.43 -11.08
C GLN A 2 -33.52 -6.58 -11.33
N LEU A 3 -33.96 -7.69 -11.93
CA LEU A 3 -33.13 -8.86 -12.29
C LEU A 3 -32.02 -8.58 -13.32
N MET A 4 -32.17 -7.57 -14.16
CA MET A 4 -31.13 -7.16 -15.12
C MET A 4 -30.04 -6.28 -14.46
N LEU A 5 -30.38 -5.52 -13.43
CA LEU A 5 -29.42 -4.70 -12.65
C LEU A 5 -28.52 -5.56 -11.77
N GLU A 6 -29.07 -6.61 -11.14
CA GLU A 6 -28.27 -7.54 -10.32
C GLU A 6 -27.29 -8.37 -11.16
N LYS A 7 -27.67 -8.77 -12.37
CA LYS A 7 -26.81 -9.51 -13.30
C LYS A 7 -25.66 -8.67 -13.85
N SER A 8 -25.83 -7.35 -13.97
CA SER A 8 -24.79 -6.40 -14.38
C SER A 8 -23.76 -6.16 -13.27
N ALA A 9 -24.21 -6.06 -12.02
CA ALA A 9 -23.32 -5.85 -10.86
C ALA A 9 -22.47 -7.10 -10.58
N ALA A 10 -23.03 -8.31 -10.68
CA ALA A 10 -22.29 -9.57 -10.49
C ALA A 10 -21.26 -9.82 -11.60
N GLY A 11 -21.55 -9.42 -12.84
CA GLY A 11 -20.61 -9.55 -13.96
C GLY A 11 -19.42 -8.61 -13.90
N GLY A 12 -19.59 -7.41 -13.33
CA GLY A 12 -18.51 -6.45 -13.07
C GLY A 12 -17.52 -6.96 -12.03
N GLY A 13 -18.02 -7.52 -10.93
CA GLY A 13 -17.18 -8.05 -9.84
C GLY A 13 -16.30 -9.22 -10.26
N LEU A 14 -16.85 -10.20 -11.03
CA LEU A 14 -16.09 -11.35 -11.52
C LEU A 14 -15.01 -10.97 -12.54
N ARG A 15 -15.29 -10.00 -13.40
CA ARG A 15 -14.32 -9.51 -14.38
C ARG A 15 -13.17 -8.79 -13.70
N GLU A 16 -13.49 -7.96 -12.73
CA GLU A 16 -12.50 -7.20 -11.95
C GLU A 16 -11.65 -8.14 -11.07
N GLN A 17 -12.27 -9.15 -10.46
CA GLN A 17 -11.57 -10.18 -9.70
C GLN A 17 -10.60 -10.98 -10.59
N LYS A 18 -11.01 -11.38 -11.80
CA LYS A 18 -10.14 -12.06 -12.77
C LYS A 18 -8.99 -11.15 -13.22
N LYS A 19 -9.26 -9.87 -13.43
CA LYS A 19 -8.24 -8.88 -13.80
C LYS A 19 -7.16 -8.80 -12.70
N ARG A 20 -7.57 -8.64 -11.45
CA ARG A 20 -6.67 -8.62 -10.29
C ARG A 20 -5.85 -9.92 -10.16
N ALA A 21 -6.51 -11.08 -10.23
CA ALA A 21 -5.83 -12.37 -10.14
C ALA A 21 -4.78 -12.55 -11.25
N THR A 22 -5.06 -12.13 -12.48
CA THR A 22 -4.09 -12.21 -13.58
C THR A 22 -2.91 -11.26 -13.36
N ARG A 23 -3.16 -10.03 -12.88
CA ARG A 23 -2.10 -9.07 -12.58
C ARG A 23 -1.20 -9.59 -11.46
N ALA A 24 -1.80 -10.11 -10.38
CA ALA A 24 -1.07 -10.69 -9.25
C ALA A 24 -0.18 -11.89 -9.70
N ALA A 25 -0.72 -12.80 -10.50
CA ALA A 25 0.03 -13.94 -11.03
C ALA A 25 1.21 -13.51 -11.91
N LEU A 26 1.09 -12.44 -12.68
CA LEU A 26 2.20 -11.87 -13.47
C LEU A 26 3.27 -11.24 -12.58
N ALA A 27 2.89 -10.48 -11.55
CA ALA A 27 3.83 -9.89 -10.60
C ALA A 27 4.56 -10.97 -9.78
N GLU A 28 3.85 -11.97 -9.30
CA GLU A 28 4.42 -13.13 -8.60
C GLU A 28 5.43 -13.88 -9.47
N ALA A 29 5.06 -14.20 -10.71
CA ALA A 29 5.96 -14.85 -11.67
C ALA A 29 7.23 -14.01 -11.94
N ALA A 30 7.08 -12.68 -12.05
CA ALA A 30 8.21 -11.77 -12.24
C ALA A 30 9.18 -11.82 -11.05
N VAL A 31 8.65 -11.73 -9.82
CA VAL A 31 9.45 -11.75 -8.59
C VAL A 31 10.18 -13.09 -8.44
N HIS A 32 9.49 -14.22 -8.60
CA HIS A 32 10.13 -15.55 -8.51
C HIS A 32 11.25 -15.72 -9.54
N LEU A 33 11.01 -15.38 -10.80
CA LEU A 33 12.04 -15.47 -11.84
C LEU A 33 13.21 -14.54 -11.56
N ALA A 34 12.97 -13.35 -11.01
CA ALA A 34 14.02 -12.42 -10.67
C ALA A 34 14.85 -12.88 -9.45
N ALA A 35 14.22 -13.48 -8.46
CA ALA A 35 14.93 -14.07 -7.31
C ALA A 35 15.82 -15.24 -7.74
N GLU A 36 15.39 -16.04 -8.72
CA GLU A 36 16.11 -17.22 -9.20
C GLU A 36 17.24 -16.88 -10.18
N HIS A 37 17.01 -15.92 -11.06
CA HIS A 37 17.89 -15.65 -12.21
C HIS A 37 18.53 -14.26 -12.21
N GLY A 38 18.07 -13.35 -11.37
CA GLY A 38 18.38 -11.92 -11.38
C GLY A 38 17.45 -11.14 -12.32
N ALA A 39 16.95 -9.98 -11.86
CA ALA A 39 15.95 -9.16 -12.57
C ALA A 39 16.37 -8.79 -14.01
N GLU A 40 17.66 -8.58 -14.24
CA GLU A 40 18.19 -8.22 -15.56
C GLU A 40 18.01 -9.32 -16.63
N LYS A 41 17.91 -10.58 -16.21
CA LYS A 41 17.77 -11.73 -17.13
C LYS A 41 16.32 -12.11 -17.39
N VAL A 42 15.38 -11.57 -16.62
CA VAL A 42 13.96 -11.88 -16.76
C VAL A 42 13.38 -11.15 -17.97
N THR A 43 12.64 -11.85 -18.82
CA THR A 43 11.99 -11.27 -20.00
C THR A 43 10.46 -11.28 -19.84
N VAL A 44 9.76 -10.44 -20.61
CA VAL A 44 8.28 -10.42 -20.64
C VAL A 44 7.73 -11.78 -21.09
N GLU A 45 8.42 -12.45 -22.02
CA GLU A 45 8.06 -13.77 -22.50
C GLU A 45 8.14 -14.82 -21.39
N ALA A 46 9.22 -14.79 -20.57
CA ALA A 46 9.37 -15.70 -19.44
C ALA A 46 8.30 -15.47 -18.36
N ILE A 47 8.05 -14.20 -18.00
CA ILE A 47 6.99 -13.83 -17.05
C ILE A 47 5.63 -14.31 -17.56
N SER A 48 5.28 -14.03 -18.83
CA SER A 48 4.02 -14.41 -19.44
C SER A 48 3.83 -15.92 -19.46
N ALA A 49 4.87 -16.66 -19.83
CA ALA A 49 4.85 -18.13 -19.86
C ALA A 49 4.65 -18.73 -18.47
N ALA A 50 5.36 -18.21 -17.45
CA ALA A 50 5.24 -18.65 -16.07
C ALA A 50 3.83 -18.38 -15.50
N ALA A 51 3.22 -17.23 -15.84
CA ALA A 51 1.85 -16.89 -15.45
C ALA A 51 0.76 -17.55 -16.32
N GLY A 52 1.12 -18.34 -17.34
CA GLY A 52 0.18 -19.02 -18.22
C GLY A 52 -0.63 -18.10 -19.14
N VAL A 53 -0.08 -16.93 -19.50
CA VAL A 53 -0.75 -15.96 -20.37
C VAL A 53 0.10 -15.59 -21.59
N SER A 54 -0.49 -14.87 -22.55
CA SER A 54 0.25 -14.36 -23.71
C SER A 54 1.03 -13.06 -23.34
N VAL A 55 2.10 -12.77 -24.10
CA VAL A 55 2.83 -11.48 -24.03
C VAL A 55 1.89 -10.29 -24.27
N ARG A 56 0.92 -10.42 -25.19
CA ARG A 56 -0.13 -9.41 -25.39
C ARG A 56 -0.96 -9.20 -24.12
N THR A 57 -1.24 -10.27 -23.38
CA THR A 57 -1.96 -10.18 -22.11
C THR A 57 -1.13 -9.43 -21.06
N PHE A 58 0.17 -9.69 -20.99
CA PHE A 58 1.07 -8.93 -20.11
C PHE A 58 0.94 -7.42 -20.31
N PHE A 59 1.04 -6.95 -21.55
CA PHE A 59 0.94 -5.52 -21.89
C PHE A 59 -0.46 -4.91 -21.70
N ASN A 60 -1.49 -5.69 -21.37
CA ASN A 60 -2.77 -5.17 -20.91
C ASN A 60 -2.75 -4.77 -19.41
N TYR A 61 -1.72 -5.19 -18.66
CA TYR A 61 -1.58 -4.98 -17.21
C TYR A 61 -0.38 -4.14 -16.82
N PHE A 62 0.69 -4.18 -17.59
CA PHE A 62 1.95 -3.48 -17.31
C PHE A 62 2.47 -2.79 -18.56
N ASP A 63 2.90 -1.53 -18.43
CA ASP A 63 3.46 -0.77 -19.53
C ASP A 63 4.89 -1.23 -19.87
N SER A 64 5.60 -1.76 -18.89
CA SER A 64 6.95 -2.30 -19.06
C SER A 64 7.17 -3.55 -18.19
N ARG A 65 8.24 -4.28 -18.51
CA ARG A 65 8.71 -5.41 -17.68
C ARG A 65 8.94 -5.00 -16.23
N ASP A 66 9.56 -3.86 -16.03
CA ASP A 66 9.98 -3.38 -14.72
C ASP A 66 8.80 -3.01 -13.82
N ASP A 67 7.64 -2.68 -14.39
CA ASP A 67 6.43 -2.41 -13.63
C ASP A 67 5.91 -3.67 -12.90
N ALA A 68 6.16 -4.85 -13.47
CA ALA A 68 5.77 -6.11 -12.85
C ALA A 68 6.57 -6.44 -11.58
N PHE A 69 7.75 -5.82 -11.40
CA PHE A 69 8.55 -5.98 -10.19
C PHE A 69 8.22 -4.95 -9.10
N VAL A 70 7.55 -3.86 -9.42
CA VAL A 70 7.43 -2.70 -8.50
C VAL A 70 6.07 -2.67 -7.79
N VAL A 71 5.00 -3.04 -8.48
CA VAL A 71 3.63 -2.92 -7.97
C VAL A 71 2.98 -4.30 -7.90
N ILE A 72 2.92 -4.89 -6.71
CA ILE A 72 2.27 -6.18 -6.49
C ILE A 72 0.75 -6.01 -6.46
N ASP A 73 0.23 -4.99 -5.79
CA ASP A 73 -1.21 -4.74 -5.66
C ASP A 73 -1.59 -3.30 -6.05
N GLU A 74 -2.26 -3.16 -7.19
CA GLU A 74 -2.72 -1.87 -7.72
C GLU A 74 -3.89 -1.28 -6.90
N ASP A 75 -4.69 -2.14 -6.26
CA ASP A 75 -5.88 -1.73 -5.53
C ASP A 75 -5.61 -1.33 -4.06
N ALA A 76 -4.42 -1.62 -3.54
CA ALA A 76 -4.05 -1.34 -2.15
C ALA A 76 -4.25 0.14 -1.79
N GLY A 77 -3.85 1.07 -2.67
CA GLY A 77 -4.08 2.51 -2.48
C GLY A 77 -5.55 2.89 -2.38
N ALA A 78 -6.39 2.29 -3.23
CA ALA A 78 -7.84 2.56 -3.21
C ALA A 78 -8.52 1.96 -1.97
N ARG A 79 -8.06 0.81 -1.49
CA ARG A 79 -8.54 0.21 -0.24
C ARG A 79 -8.11 1.04 0.96
N MET A 80 -6.84 1.43 1.01
CA MET A 80 -6.29 2.31 2.04
C MET A 80 -7.05 3.63 2.13
N ARG A 81 -7.30 4.28 0.99
CA ARG A 81 -8.10 5.50 0.94
C ARG A 81 -9.50 5.30 1.53
N ARG A 82 -10.19 4.23 1.14
CA ARG A 82 -11.52 3.90 1.68
C ARG A 82 -11.45 3.66 3.19
N ALA A 83 -10.51 2.85 3.66
CA ALA A 83 -10.33 2.57 5.08
C ALA A 83 -10.11 3.85 5.90
N VAL A 84 -9.34 4.81 5.38
CA VAL A 84 -9.11 6.11 6.03
C VAL A 84 -10.38 6.95 6.06
N LEU A 85 -11.16 7.00 4.97
CA LEU A 85 -12.36 7.84 4.89
C LEU A 85 -13.55 7.27 5.67
N ASP A 86 -13.69 5.95 5.69
CA ASP A 86 -14.82 5.25 6.32
C ASP A 86 -14.57 4.93 7.80
N ALA A 87 -13.36 5.19 8.31
CA ALA A 87 -13.01 4.91 9.71
C ALA A 87 -13.86 5.73 10.69
N PRO A 88 -14.19 5.18 11.88
CA PRO A 88 -14.95 5.87 12.92
C PRO A 88 -14.39 7.25 13.26
N ALA A 89 -15.30 8.23 13.49
CA ALA A 89 -14.91 9.62 13.72
C ALA A 89 -14.12 9.82 15.03
N GLU A 90 -14.30 8.91 15.98
CA GLU A 90 -13.69 8.92 17.30
C GLU A 90 -12.20 8.59 17.27
N LEU A 91 -11.74 7.90 16.24
CA LEU A 91 -10.33 7.52 16.10
C LEU A 91 -9.47 8.71 15.68
N SER A 92 -8.36 8.89 16.37
CA SER A 92 -7.32 9.83 15.95
C SER A 92 -6.74 9.45 14.58
N PRO A 93 -6.22 10.39 13.80
CA PRO A 93 -5.64 10.09 12.50
C PRO A 93 -4.53 9.03 12.51
N LEU A 94 -3.75 8.94 13.59
CA LEU A 94 -2.71 7.92 13.74
C LEU A 94 -3.31 6.52 13.99
N GLU A 95 -4.37 6.44 14.80
CA GLU A 95 -5.10 5.19 15.03
C GLU A 95 -5.77 4.69 13.76
N VAL A 96 -6.40 5.59 12.99
CA VAL A 96 -6.98 5.24 11.67
C VAL A 96 -5.93 4.62 10.76
N LEU A 97 -4.74 5.22 10.68
CA LEU A 97 -3.65 4.67 9.84
C LEU A 97 -3.16 3.33 10.36
N ARG A 98 -3.00 3.19 11.67
CA ARG A 98 -2.63 1.91 12.28
C ARG A 98 -3.62 0.79 11.89
N GLU A 99 -4.92 1.04 12.09
CA GLU A 99 -5.95 0.04 11.79
C GLU A 99 -6.04 -0.28 10.29
N ALA A 100 -6.03 0.74 9.44
CA ALA A 100 -6.11 0.57 7.99
C ALA A 100 -4.89 -0.19 7.44
N MET A 101 -3.68 0.16 7.90
CA MET A 101 -2.46 -0.51 7.48
C MET A 101 -2.36 -1.93 8.06
N ALA A 102 -2.75 -2.15 9.31
CA ALA A 102 -2.76 -3.49 9.90
C ALA A 102 -3.69 -4.44 9.13
N ALA A 103 -4.85 -3.96 8.67
CA ALA A 103 -5.77 -4.75 7.86
C ALA A 103 -5.17 -5.14 6.50
N GLU A 104 -4.49 -4.19 5.81
CA GLU A 104 -3.79 -4.48 4.55
C GLU A 104 -2.61 -5.45 4.76
N LEU A 105 -1.86 -5.27 5.84
CA LEU A 105 -0.68 -6.09 6.14
C LEU A 105 -1.03 -7.51 6.62
N ALA A 106 -2.19 -7.73 7.21
CA ALA A 106 -2.66 -9.06 7.56
C ALA A 106 -2.91 -9.96 6.32
N GLU A 107 -3.28 -9.38 5.19
CA GLU A 107 -3.34 -10.10 3.90
C GLU A 107 -1.93 -10.43 3.37
N VAL A 108 -0.96 -9.55 3.62
CA VAL A 108 0.45 -9.70 3.22
C VAL A 108 1.14 -10.83 4.00
N GLU A 109 0.81 -11.00 5.28
CA GLU A 109 1.38 -12.05 6.12
C GLU A 109 1.16 -13.46 5.55
N GLN A 110 0.04 -13.69 4.88
CA GLN A 110 -0.23 -14.95 4.16
C GLN A 110 0.69 -15.15 2.93
N GLN A 111 1.37 -14.10 2.47
CA GLN A 111 2.26 -14.10 1.31
C GLN A 111 3.69 -13.64 1.68
N HIS A 112 4.11 -13.82 2.94
CA HIS A 112 5.38 -13.29 3.45
C HIS A 112 6.61 -13.71 2.60
N GLU A 113 6.59 -14.92 2.04
CA GLU A 113 7.67 -15.40 1.17
C GLU A 113 7.79 -14.57 -0.11
N LEU A 114 6.68 -14.25 -0.76
CA LEU A 114 6.67 -13.39 -1.94
C LEU A 114 7.18 -11.98 -1.63
N TRP A 115 6.78 -11.43 -0.47
CA TRP A 115 7.24 -10.12 -0.03
C TRP A 115 8.73 -10.08 0.29
N ARG A 116 9.26 -11.12 0.91
CA ARG A 116 10.69 -11.29 1.17
C ARG A 116 11.47 -11.31 -0.15
N LEU A 117 11.06 -12.16 -1.09
CA LEU A 117 11.67 -12.25 -2.41
C LEU A 117 11.60 -10.91 -3.17
N HIS A 118 10.46 -10.22 -3.09
CA HIS A 118 10.28 -8.91 -3.69
C HIS A 118 11.26 -7.88 -3.14
N ALA A 119 11.40 -7.80 -1.81
CA ALA A 119 12.38 -6.91 -1.17
C ALA A 119 13.81 -7.23 -1.62
N GLU A 120 14.19 -8.51 -1.66
CA GLU A 120 15.51 -8.96 -2.16
C GLU A 120 15.76 -8.53 -3.62
N VAL A 121 14.76 -8.72 -4.50
CA VAL A 121 14.85 -8.31 -5.92
C VAL A 121 15.04 -6.81 -6.06
N LEU A 122 14.28 -6.00 -5.29
CA LEU A 122 14.42 -4.55 -5.31
C LEU A 122 15.79 -4.10 -4.80
N HIS A 123 16.28 -4.67 -3.70
CA HIS A 123 17.60 -4.34 -3.14
C HIS A 123 18.75 -4.74 -4.06
N ALA A 124 18.62 -5.86 -4.75
CA ALA A 124 19.63 -6.33 -5.72
C ALA A 124 19.66 -5.52 -7.03
N SER A 125 18.64 -4.68 -7.28
CA SER A 125 18.45 -3.98 -8.56
C SER A 125 18.24 -2.47 -8.35
N PRO A 126 19.31 -1.64 -8.36
CA PRO A 126 19.22 -0.20 -8.04
C PRO A 126 18.18 0.57 -8.87
N HIS A 127 17.99 0.22 -10.15
CA HIS A 127 17.00 0.88 -11.00
C HIS A 127 15.57 0.52 -10.61
N LEU A 128 15.29 -0.73 -10.17
CA LEU A 128 13.99 -1.16 -9.66
C LEU A 128 13.72 -0.52 -8.30
N LEU A 129 14.74 -0.44 -7.46
CA LEU A 129 14.63 0.26 -6.17
C LEU A 129 14.25 1.74 -6.35
N ALA A 130 14.92 2.44 -7.29
CA ALA A 130 14.60 3.84 -7.59
C ALA A 130 13.16 4.00 -8.14
N ARG A 131 12.70 3.05 -8.98
CA ARG A 131 11.35 3.03 -9.52
C ARG A 131 10.31 2.74 -8.43
N GLY A 132 10.59 1.79 -7.55
CA GLY A 132 9.78 1.46 -6.37
C GLY A 132 9.63 2.64 -5.42
N LEU A 133 10.71 3.39 -5.20
CA LEU A 133 10.68 4.62 -4.40
C LEU A 133 9.74 5.67 -5.00
N GLY A 134 9.72 5.83 -6.33
CA GLY A 134 8.78 6.73 -7.02
C GLY A 134 7.32 6.32 -6.80
N ALA A 135 7.01 5.03 -6.93
CA ALA A 135 5.67 4.49 -6.66
C ALA A 135 5.26 4.69 -5.19
N HIS A 136 6.19 4.47 -4.26
CA HIS A 136 5.97 4.70 -2.84
C HIS A 136 5.67 6.16 -2.51
N MET A 137 6.41 7.10 -3.10
CA MET A 137 6.15 8.54 -2.92
C MET A 137 4.78 8.96 -3.47
N ALA A 138 4.34 8.36 -4.59
CA ALA A 138 3.00 8.61 -5.12
C ALA A 138 1.91 8.10 -4.17
N ALA A 139 2.05 6.87 -3.67
CA ALA A 139 1.13 6.29 -2.69
C ALA A 139 1.06 7.10 -1.39
N GLU A 140 2.20 7.62 -0.91
CA GLU A 140 2.27 8.52 0.26
C GLU A 140 1.52 9.83 0.00
N ALA A 141 1.62 10.40 -1.19
CA ALA A 141 0.89 11.61 -1.56
C ALA A 141 -0.63 11.38 -1.61
N ASP A 142 -1.08 10.22 -2.14
CA ASP A 142 -2.49 9.82 -2.17
C ASP A 142 -3.03 9.60 -0.76
N LEU A 143 -2.25 8.97 0.11
CA LEU A 143 -2.59 8.80 1.53
C LEU A 143 -2.73 10.14 2.24
N ALA A 144 -1.79 11.07 2.03
CA ALA A 144 -1.87 12.42 2.58
C ALA A 144 -3.13 13.15 2.10
N ALA A 145 -3.53 12.98 0.84
CA ALA A 145 -4.78 13.55 0.33
C ALA A 145 -6.02 12.96 1.01
N ALA A 146 -6.05 11.65 1.25
CA ALA A 146 -7.14 10.98 1.97
C ALA A 146 -7.25 11.47 3.43
N ILE A 147 -6.13 11.60 4.13
CA ILE A 147 -6.08 12.15 5.49
C ILE A 147 -6.61 13.60 5.52
N ALA A 148 -6.16 14.43 4.57
CA ALA A 148 -6.63 15.82 4.48
C ALA A 148 -8.13 15.91 4.20
N GLU A 149 -8.68 15.02 3.41
CA GLU A 149 -10.13 14.94 3.13
C GLU A 149 -10.91 14.55 4.37
N ARG A 150 -10.47 13.53 5.11
CA ARG A 150 -11.06 13.11 6.37
C ARG A 150 -11.10 14.23 7.41
N LEU A 151 -9.98 14.94 7.61
CA LEU A 151 -9.89 16.05 8.57
C LEU A 151 -10.86 17.17 8.21
N ARG A 152 -10.96 17.56 6.93
CA ARG A 152 -11.95 18.55 6.46
C ARG A 152 -13.40 18.08 6.66
N GLY A 153 -13.65 16.78 6.57
CA GLY A 153 -14.97 16.20 6.85
C GLY A 153 -15.33 16.33 8.32
N ALA A 154 -14.39 16.05 9.22
CA ALA A 154 -14.58 16.17 10.67
C ALA A 154 -14.85 17.62 11.12
N ASP A 155 -14.12 18.60 10.55
CA ASP A 155 -14.33 20.03 10.84
C ASP A 155 -15.74 20.50 10.46
N ARG A 156 -16.25 20.04 9.31
CA ARG A 156 -17.63 20.36 8.88
C ARG A 156 -18.70 19.73 9.78
N ALA A 157 -18.48 18.48 10.23
CA ALA A 157 -19.40 17.78 11.12
C ALA A 157 -19.40 18.37 12.53
N GLY A 158 -18.28 18.93 12.97
CA GLY A 158 -18.11 19.56 14.29
C GLY A 158 -18.74 20.96 14.43
N GLY A 159 -19.40 21.48 13.38
CA GLY A 159 -20.19 22.72 13.46
C GLY A 159 -19.34 24.00 13.63
N ALA A 160 -18.14 24.03 13.10
CA ALA A 160 -17.29 25.23 13.05
C ALA A 160 -17.81 26.25 12.00
N ASP A 161 -19.06 26.68 12.12
CA ASP A 161 -19.63 27.82 11.42
C ASP A 161 -19.15 29.14 12.05
N GLY A 162 -17.84 29.37 12.08
CA GLY A 162 -17.26 30.68 12.36
C GLY A 162 -16.96 31.41 11.05
N PRO A 163 -17.18 32.75 10.94
CA PRO A 163 -16.89 33.55 9.73
C PRO A 163 -15.38 33.69 9.41
N GLY A 164 -14.54 32.78 9.90
CA GLY A 164 -13.10 32.69 9.66
C GLY A 164 -12.66 31.50 8.81
N GLY A 165 -13.57 30.66 8.32
CA GLY A 165 -13.26 29.35 7.71
C GLY A 165 -12.70 29.37 6.26
N ALA A 166 -12.63 30.51 5.58
CA ALA A 166 -12.16 30.57 4.20
C ALA A 166 -10.63 30.79 4.04
N ASP A 167 -9.95 31.28 5.08
CA ASP A 167 -8.50 31.58 5.04
C ASP A 167 -7.61 30.56 5.76
N GLY A 168 -8.16 29.45 6.26
CA GLY A 168 -7.41 28.40 6.96
C GLY A 168 -6.54 27.48 6.06
N ALA A 169 -6.53 27.70 4.74
CA ALA A 169 -5.73 26.94 3.78
C ALA A 169 -4.28 27.45 3.65
N GLY A 170 -3.70 27.96 4.74
CA GLY A 170 -2.30 28.34 4.77
C GLY A 170 -1.35 27.13 4.58
N PRO A 171 -0.05 27.37 4.33
CA PRO A 171 0.94 26.32 4.10
C PRO A 171 0.99 25.22 5.17
N ARG A 172 0.51 25.50 6.36
CA ARG A 172 0.43 24.56 7.50
C ARG A 172 -0.71 23.54 7.39
N ALA A 173 -1.83 23.85 6.68
CA ALA A 173 -2.97 22.96 6.55
C ALA A 173 -2.62 21.67 5.79
N GLY A 174 -1.67 21.73 4.85
CA GLY A 174 -1.17 20.56 4.12
C GLY A 174 0.00 19.86 4.80
N LEU A 175 0.62 20.45 5.82
CA LEU A 175 1.82 19.90 6.47
C LEU A 175 1.50 18.65 7.29
N TYR A 176 0.46 18.70 8.13
CA TYR A 176 0.10 17.61 9.03
C TYR A 176 -0.27 16.31 8.29
N PRO A 177 -1.17 16.30 7.26
CA PRO A 177 -1.47 15.10 6.50
C PRO A 177 -0.25 14.50 5.81
N ARG A 178 0.63 15.34 5.26
CA ARG A 178 1.86 14.88 4.60
C ARG A 178 2.85 14.29 5.58
N LEU A 179 3.05 14.95 6.73
CA LEU A 179 3.92 14.42 7.79
C LEU A 179 3.39 13.07 8.29
N LEU A 180 2.09 12.97 8.54
CA LEU A 180 1.49 11.76 9.05
C LEU A 180 1.59 10.60 8.06
N ALA A 181 1.37 10.85 6.76
CA ALA A 181 1.56 9.85 5.70
C ALA A 181 3.03 9.39 5.63
N ALA A 182 3.99 10.31 5.67
CA ALA A 182 5.42 10.00 5.66
C ALA A 182 5.84 9.17 6.89
N VAL A 183 5.36 9.54 8.07
CA VAL A 183 5.61 8.81 9.34
C VAL A 183 5.03 7.40 9.26
N ALA A 184 3.81 7.24 8.75
CA ALA A 184 3.19 5.94 8.57
C ALA A 184 3.97 5.05 7.57
N GLY A 185 4.42 5.62 6.45
CA GLY A 185 5.29 4.93 5.50
C GLY A 185 6.64 4.51 6.12
N ALA A 186 7.24 5.40 6.94
CA ALA A 186 8.45 5.07 7.69
C ALA A 186 8.21 3.94 8.70
N ALA A 187 7.07 3.95 9.39
CA ALA A 187 6.68 2.90 10.33
C ALA A 187 6.61 1.53 9.66
N VAL A 188 5.96 1.44 8.49
CA VAL A 188 5.87 0.17 7.73
C VAL A 188 7.27 -0.30 7.32
N ARG A 189 8.11 0.57 6.75
CA ARG A 189 9.48 0.19 6.36
C ARG A 189 10.29 -0.32 7.55
N THR A 190 10.27 0.42 8.68
CA THR A 190 10.99 0.01 9.90
C THR A 190 10.48 -1.33 10.42
N SER A 191 9.17 -1.58 10.37
CA SER A 191 8.59 -2.86 10.78
C SER A 191 9.05 -4.00 9.88
N VAL A 192 9.06 -3.80 8.57
CA VAL A 192 9.53 -4.80 7.59
C VAL A 192 11.03 -5.08 7.79
N ASP A 193 11.85 -4.04 7.90
CA ASP A 193 13.31 -4.19 8.09
C ASP A 193 13.64 -4.93 9.39
N HIS A 194 13.00 -4.53 10.50
CA HIS A 194 13.21 -5.17 11.79
C HIS A 194 12.76 -6.63 11.80
N TRP A 195 11.55 -6.89 11.32
CA TRP A 195 10.99 -8.24 11.23
C TRP A 195 11.83 -9.13 10.31
N SER A 196 12.27 -8.64 9.15
CA SER A 196 13.11 -9.42 8.22
C SER A 196 14.42 -9.89 8.85
N ALA A 197 14.94 -9.13 9.81
CA ALA A 197 16.15 -9.50 10.57
C ALA A 197 15.88 -10.47 11.73
N HIS A 198 14.62 -10.62 12.18
CA HIS A 198 14.24 -11.34 13.41
C HIS A 198 13.03 -12.28 13.19
N GLN A 199 12.87 -12.85 12.00
CA GLN A 199 11.69 -13.63 11.58
C GLN A 199 11.36 -14.83 12.49
N GLU A 200 12.38 -15.41 13.15
CA GLU A 200 12.18 -16.53 14.06
C GLU A 200 11.72 -16.11 15.47
N GLU A 201 11.83 -14.84 15.79
CA GLU A 201 11.64 -14.32 17.16
C GLU A 201 10.36 -13.47 17.31
N ALA A 202 9.83 -12.91 16.23
CA ALA A 202 8.72 -11.96 16.27
C ALA A 202 7.72 -12.15 15.12
N ASP A 203 6.44 -12.00 15.44
CA ASP A 203 5.37 -11.85 14.47
C ASP A 203 5.40 -10.45 13.83
N PHE A 204 5.15 -10.39 12.52
CA PHE A 204 5.21 -9.12 11.80
C PHE A 204 4.20 -8.08 12.32
N LEU A 205 2.96 -8.51 12.58
CA LEU A 205 1.92 -7.60 13.06
C LEU A 205 2.22 -7.09 14.48
N ASP A 206 2.90 -7.88 15.30
CA ASP A 206 3.31 -7.45 16.63
C ASP A 206 4.40 -6.39 16.57
N VAL A 207 5.42 -6.56 15.71
CA VAL A 207 6.43 -5.53 15.44
C VAL A 207 5.78 -4.25 14.91
N PHE A 208 4.84 -4.38 13.96
CA PHE A 208 4.12 -3.25 13.41
C PHE A 208 3.33 -2.48 14.49
N ARG A 209 2.59 -3.19 15.34
CA ARG A 209 1.82 -2.58 16.44
C ARG A 209 2.72 -1.88 17.45
N GLU A 210 3.88 -2.47 17.75
CA GLU A 210 4.87 -1.87 18.64
C GLU A 210 5.39 -0.56 18.07
N VAL A 211 5.75 -0.50 16.79
CA VAL A 211 6.22 0.73 16.13
C VAL A 211 5.15 1.83 16.22
N PHE A 212 3.88 1.53 15.98
CA PHE A 212 2.80 2.52 16.13
C PHE A 212 2.56 2.92 17.60
N THR A 213 2.79 2.03 18.55
CA THR A 213 2.72 2.34 19.98
C THR A 213 3.82 3.34 20.38
N LEU A 214 5.05 3.12 19.90
CA LEU A 214 6.16 4.04 20.11
C LEU A 214 5.90 5.42 19.49
N LEU A 215 5.32 5.45 18.28
CA LEU A 215 4.93 6.71 17.63
C LEU A 215 3.86 7.46 18.43
N ALA A 216 2.82 6.76 18.90
CA ALA A 216 1.76 7.34 19.72
C ALA A 216 2.28 7.91 21.04
N ALA A 217 3.30 7.28 21.63
CA ALA A 217 3.95 7.73 22.86
C ALA A 217 4.97 8.87 22.64
N GLY A 218 5.21 9.30 21.41
CA GLY A 218 6.17 10.36 21.09
C GLY A 218 7.63 9.89 21.07
N LEU A 219 7.87 8.61 20.75
CA LEU A 219 9.20 7.99 20.62
C LEU A 219 10.04 8.13 21.91
N PRO A 220 9.56 7.67 23.07
CA PRO A 220 10.34 7.71 24.29
C PRO A 220 11.60 6.85 24.15
N ALA A 221 12.72 7.34 24.75
CA ALA A 221 13.92 6.53 24.80
C ALA A 221 13.66 5.24 25.62
N PRO A 222 14.23 4.09 25.21
CA PRO A 222 14.12 2.87 25.99
C PRO A 222 14.66 3.10 27.40
N SER A 223 13.93 2.61 28.41
CA SER A 223 14.43 2.60 29.78
C SER A 223 15.63 1.64 29.85
N ALA A 224 16.75 2.09 30.40
CA ALA A 224 17.94 1.28 30.60
C ALA A 224 17.70 0.17 31.61
#